data_5cdd033d315f8ddcb6de5664df747fee
#
_entry.id   5cdd033d315f8ddcb6de5664df747fee
#
_cell.length_a   1.000
_cell.length_b   1.000
_cell.length_c   1.000
_cell.angle_alpha   90.00
_cell.angle_beta   90.00
_cell.angle_gamma   90.00
#
_symmetry.space_group_name_H-M   'P 1'
#
loop_
_entity.id
_entity.type
_entity.pdbx_description
1 polymer ?
#
loop_
_entity_poly.entity_id
_entity_poly.type
_entity_poly.pdbx_seq_one_letter_code
_entity_poly.pdbx_strand_id
1 'polypeptide(L)'
;MKKSEIDKMQRRRAYTFLIAIALATVVFLIVVLAMVFKSVKFKSYKDIARKNLTILGQDMFNLQDGDYYIFIYSSNHDNEKINMEKQDALEPYIVNYFTFVKQNKRKNGVCEMRLLDIENSKNQRCLSTYTTSSSSRWTDFYVDEASLPMLVYLSVADAGNNQYNYSYETYTSESDIKSQLSTSISSVVGVAYIPLKKENEYC
;
A
#
# COMPACT_ATOMS: atom_id res chain seq x y z
N MET A 1 -3.87 69.19 -8.05
CA MET A 1 -4.36 67.92 -8.68
C MET A 1 -5.88 67.99 -8.70
N LYS A 2 -6.52 67.79 -9.87
CA LYS A 2 -7.98 67.82 -10.00
C LYS A 2 -8.58 66.59 -9.33
N LYS A 3 -9.68 66.73 -8.59
CA LYS A 3 -10.39 65.66 -7.87
C LYS A 3 -10.61 64.40 -8.73
N SER A 4 -10.86 64.58 -10.05
CA SER A 4 -11.06 63.50 -11.00
C SER A 4 -9.82 62.63 -11.27
N GLU A 5 -8.61 63.13 -11.09
CA GLU A 5 -7.37 62.36 -11.26
C GLU A 5 -7.08 61.51 -10.05
N ILE A 6 -7.43 62.00 -8.87
CA ILE A 6 -7.30 61.23 -7.61
C ILE A 6 -8.24 60.03 -7.65
N ASP A 7 -9.50 60.21 -8.07
CA ASP A 7 -10.48 59.12 -8.20
C ASP A 7 -10.06 58.06 -9.24
N LYS A 8 -9.48 58.49 -10.37
CA LYS A 8 -8.94 57.54 -11.37
C LYS A 8 -7.77 56.76 -10.83
N MET A 9 -6.89 57.36 -10.09
CA MET A 9 -5.72 56.69 -9.48
C MET A 9 -6.15 55.70 -8.39
N GLN A 10 -7.12 56.08 -7.55
CA GLN A 10 -7.66 55.17 -6.53
C GLN A 10 -8.36 53.96 -7.18
N ARG A 11 -9.16 54.14 -8.21
CA ARG A 11 -9.80 53.02 -8.96
C ARG A 11 -8.74 52.09 -9.57
N ARG A 12 -7.70 52.64 -10.21
CA ARG A 12 -6.61 51.79 -10.76
C ARG A 12 -5.93 50.96 -9.68
N ARG A 13 -5.61 51.58 -8.52
CA ARG A 13 -5.01 50.83 -7.38
C ARG A 13 -5.94 49.74 -6.86
N ALA A 14 -7.24 50.03 -6.75
CA ALA A 14 -8.22 49.03 -6.34
C ALA A 14 -8.31 47.87 -7.32
N TYR A 15 -8.32 48.14 -8.63
CA TYR A 15 -8.29 47.06 -9.66
C TYR A 15 -6.99 46.22 -9.62
N THR A 16 -5.84 46.90 -9.48
CA THR A 16 -4.56 46.19 -9.35
C THR A 16 -4.54 45.28 -8.13
N PHE A 17 -5.09 45.75 -7.01
CA PHE A 17 -5.19 44.95 -5.78
C PHE A 17 -6.13 43.78 -5.94
N LEU A 18 -7.29 43.94 -6.57
CA LEU A 18 -8.24 42.85 -6.87
C LEU A 18 -7.62 41.79 -7.79
N ILE A 19 -6.90 42.23 -8.83
CA ILE A 19 -6.17 41.30 -9.72
C ILE A 19 -5.11 40.54 -8.96
N ALA A 20 -4.35 41.18 -8.08
CA ALA A 20 -3.35 40.50 -7.27
C ALA A 20 -3.94 39.44 -6.33
N ILE A 21 -5.08 39.76 -5.69
CA ILE A 21 -5.81 38.79 -4.86
C ILE A 21 -6.30 37.63 -5.71
N ALA A 22 -6.91 37.87 -6.87
CA ALA A 22 -7.41 36.84 -7.75
C ALA A 22 -6.28 35.88 -8.22
N LEU A 23 -5.12 36.44 -8.60
CA LEU A 23 -3.95 35.64 -8.96
C LEU A 23 -3.43 34.83 -7.78
N ALA A 24 -3.32 35.41 -6.59
CA ALA A 24 -2.91 34.69 -5.39
C ALA A 24 -3.86 33.52 -5.07
N THR A 25 -5.17 33.73 -5.22
CA THR A 25 -6.18 32.68 -5.02
C THR A 25 -6.04 31.55 -6.03
N VAL A 26 -5.82 31.88 -7.31
CA VAL A 26 -5.60 30.87 -8.36
C VAL A 26 -4.35 30.04 -8.08
N VAL A 27 -3.24 30.70 -7.73
CA VAL A 27 -1.99 30.00 -7.39
C VAL A 27 -2.20 29.10 -6.17
N PHE A 28 -2.87 29.59 -5.14
CA PHE A 28 -3.20 28.79 -3.95
C PHE A 28 -4.04 27.56 -4.31
N LEU A 29 -5.08 27.71 -5.14
CA LEU A 29 -5.91 26.60 -5.61
C LEU A 29 -5.09 25.56 -6.41
N ILE A 30 -4.19 25.99 -7.28
CA ILE A 30 -3.30 25.10 -8.03
C ILE A 30 -2.40 24.32 -7.08
N VAL A 31 -1.82 24.96 -6.07
CA VAL A 31 -0.97 24.29 -5.07
C VAL A 31 -1.78 23.28 -4.25
N VAL A 32 -2.98 23.65 -3.80
CA VAL A 32 -3.87 22.73 -3.06
C VAL A 32 -4.27 21.56 -3.94
N LEU A 33 -4.67 21.78 -5.19
CA LEU A 33 -4.98 20.73 -6.13
C LEU A 33 -3.77 19.81 -6.37
N ALA A 34 -2.58 20.36 -6.58
CA ALA A 34 -1.36 19.58 -6.74
C ALA A 34 -1.05 18.72 -5.50
N MET A 35 -1.31 19.23 -4.28
CA MET A 35 -1.15 18.44 -3.05
C MET A 35 -2.19 17.34 -2.92
N VAL A 36 -3.46 17.62 -3.27
CA VAL A 36 -4.55 16.63 -3.20
C VAL A 36 -4.39 15.53 -4.25
N PHE A 37 -3.97 15.91 -5.46
CA PHE A 37 -3.76 14.96 -6.57
C PHE A 37 -2.35 14.37 -6.61
N LYS A 38 -1.48 14.68 -5.65
CA LYS A 38 -0.17 14.04 -5.55
C LYS A 38 -0.40 12.55 -5.33
N SER A 39 -0.26 11.76 -6.41
CA SER A 39 -0.41 10.32 -6.33
C SER A 39 0.59 9.79 -5.31
N VAL A 40 0.10 9.12 -4.28
CA VAL A 40 0.96 8.45 -3.30
C VAL A 40 1.62 7.29 -4.04
N LYS A 41 2.88 7.45 -4.38
CA LYS A 41 3.72 6.36 -4.92
C LYS A 41 4.62 5.87 -3.81
N PHE A 42 4.60 4.59 -3.56
CA PHE A 42 5.58 3.93 -2.72
C PHE A 42 6.82 3.61 -3.56
N LYS A 43 8.00 3.56 -2.94
CA LYS A 43 9.26 3.25 -3.62
C LYS A 43 9.90 1.97 -3.10
N SER A 44 9.57 1.57 -1.87
CA SER A 44 10.16 0.41 -1.20
C SER A 44 9.24 -0.12 -0.10
N TYR A 45 9.53 -1.32 0.41
CA TYR A 45 8.88 -1.87 1.59
C TYR A 45 8.96 -0.91 2.80
N LYS A 46 10.10 -0.24 2.96
CA LYS A 46 10.32 0.74 4.03
C LYS A 46 9.35 1.92 3.97
N ASP A 47 9.03 2.39 2.76
CA ASP A 47 8.05 3.47 2.59
C ASP A 47 6.64 3.02 2.96
N ILE A 48 6.29 1.77 2.65
CA ILE A 48 5.01 1.15 2.99
C ILE A 48 4.90 1.01 4.51
N ALA A 49 5.94 0.46 5.15
CA ALA A 49 5.99 0.29 6.60
C ALA A 49 5.85 1.61 7.37
N ARG A 50 6.49 2.67 6.90
CA ARG A 50 6.36 4.02 7.48
C ARG A 50 4.94 4.60 7.40
N LYS A 51 4.07 4.07 6.56
CA LYS A 51 2.67 4.49 6.43
C LYS A 51 1.70 3.62 7.23
N ASN A 52 2.22 2.82 8.18
CA ASN A 52 1.44 1.92 9.03
C ASN A 52 0.57 0.92 8.22
N LEU A 53 1.09 0.47 7.08
CA LEU A 53 0.45 -0.56 6.26
C LEU A 53 1.03 -1.95 6.58
N THR A 54 1.60 -2.09 7.76
CA THR A 54 2.05 -3.36 8.34
C THR A 54 0.95 -3.98 9.20
N ILE A 55 1.03 -5.29 9.40
CA ILE A 55 0.17 -6.04 10.29
C ILE A 55 1.00 -6.93 11.19
N LEU A 56 0.52 -7.19 12.40
CA LEU A 56 1.09 -8.24 13.24
C LEU A 56 0.42 -9.57 12.94
N GLY A 57 1.16 -10.67 13.08
CA GLY A 57 0.63 -12.01 12.84
C GLY A 57 -0.62 -12.31 13.67
N GLN A 58 -0.66 -11.87 14.93
CA GLN A 58 -1.84 -12.00 15.79
C GLN A 58 -3.07 -11.25 15.30
N ASP A 59 -2.89 -10.20 14.49
CA ASP A 59 -3.97 -9.34 14.03
C ASP A 59 -4.51 -9.78 12.66
N MET A 60 -3.85 -10.74 11.99
CA MET A 60 -4.30 -11.25 10.69
C MET A 60 -5.73 -11.78 10.74
N PHE A 61 -6.06 -12.52 11.79
CA PHE A 61 -7.38 -13.14 11.99
C PHE A 61 -8.35 -12.27 12.77
N ASN A 62 -8.01 -10.99 12.99
CA ASN A 62 -8.90 -9.99 13.57
C ASN A 62 -9.31 -8.92 12.53
N LEU A 63 -9.03 -9.17 11.24
CA LEU A 63 -9.46 -8.31 10.16
C LEU A 63 -10.97 -8.37 9.99
N GLN A 64 -11.57 -7.26 9.52
CA GLN A 64 -12.99 -7.18 9.24
C GLN A 64 -13.36 -7.96 7.98
N ASP A 65 -14.64 -8.12 7.71
CA ASP A 65 -15.17 -8.71 6.50
C ASP A 65 -14.52 -8.11 5.24
N GLY A 66 -14.02 -8.98 4.36
CA GLY A 66 -13.33 -8.58 3.14
C GLY A 66 -12.17 -9.50 2.75
N ASP A 67 -11.54 -9.14 1.64
CA ASP A 67 -10.41 -9.86 1.07
C ASP A 67 -9.12 -9.07 1.24
N TYR A 68 -8.08 -9.76 1.67
CA TYR A 68 -6.79 -9.18 2.00
C TYR A 68 -5.64 -9.96 1.37
N TYR A 69 -4.62 -9.23 0.94
CA TYR A 69 -3.30 -9.79 0.69
C TYR A 69 -2.38 -9.44 1.84
N ILE A 70 -1.65 -10.44 2.34
CA ILE A 70 -0.62 -10.26 3.36
C ILE A 70 0.70 -10.74 2.76
N PHE A 71 1.62 -9.82 2.53
CA PHE A 71 2.94 -10.14 2.05
C PHE A 71 3.89 -10.30 3.23
N ILE A 72 4.39 -11.51 3.40
CA ILE A 72 5.30 -11.88 4.50
C ILE A 72 6.72 -11.83 3.98
N TYR A 73 7.56 -11.02 4.63
CA TYR A 73 8.91 -10.72 4.20
C TYR A 73 9.84 -10.53 5.40
N SER A 74 11.14 -10.42 5.16
CA SER A 74 12.13 -10.01 6.15
C SER A 74 12.67 -8.61 5.86
N SER A 75 12.71 -7.75 6.86
CA SER A 75 13.41 -6.46 6.76
C SER A 75 14.92 -6.60 6.99
N ASN A 76 15.40 -7.76 7.43
CA ASN A 76 16.81 -8.06 7.61
C ASN A 76 17.37 -8.76 6.38
N HIS A 77 18.14 -8.02 5.57
CA HIS A 77 18.78 -8.56 4.35
C HIS A 77 19.91 -9.57 4.63
N ASP A 78 20.40 -9.65 5.88
CA ASP A 78 21.43 -10.60 6.28
C ASP A 78 20.85 -11.94 6.78
N ASN A 79 19.53 -12.14 6.67
CA ASN A 79 18.89 -13.38 7.07
C ASN A 79 19.08 -14.46 5.99
N GLU A 80 20.10 -15.31 6.20
CA GLU A 80 20.48 -16.38 5.27
C GLU A 80 19.41 -17.47 5.06
N LYS A 81 18.38 -17.52 5.92
CA LYS A 81 17.30 -18.50 5.82
C LYS A 81 16.25 -18.12 4.77
N ILE A 82 16.28 -16.88 4.30
CA ILE A 82 15.27 -16.31 3.39
C ILE A 82 15.87 -16.06 2.03
N ASN A 83 15.11 -16.33 0.99
CA ASN A 83 15.53 -16.02 -0.37
C ASN A 83 15.40 -14.51 -0.65
N MET A 84 16.46 -13.75 -0.35
CA MET A 84 16.50 -12.30 -0.53
C MET A 84 16.48 -11.90 -2.00
N GLU A 85 17.09 -12.66 -2.90
CA GLU A 85 17.03 -12.39 -4.34
C GLU A 85 15.57 -12.40 -4.84
N LYS A 86 14.80 -13.40 -4.43
CA LYS A 86 13.36 -13.48 -4.72
C LYS A 86 12.60 -12.30 -4.11
N GLN A 87 12.93 -11.90 -2.87
CA GLN A 87 12.30 -10.76 -2.20
C GLN A 87 12.53 -9.45 -2.95
N ASP A 88 13.76 -9.20 -3.40
CA ASP A 88 14.13 -8.01 -4.16
C ASP A 88 13.47 -8.00 -5.55
N ALA A 89 13.39 -9.17 -6.19
CA ALA A 89 12.68 -9.31 -7.48
C ALA A 89 11.17 -9.06 -7.37
N LEU A 90 10.57 -9.29 -6.18
CA LEU A 90 9.16 -9.04 -5.90
C LEU A 90 8.87 -7.61 -5.47
N GLU A 91 9.84 -6.88 -4.91
CA GLU A 91 9.62 -5.54 -4.38
C GLU A 91 8.88 -4.59 -5.33
N PRO A 92 9.26 -4.47 -6.62
CA PRO A 92 8.57 -3.59 -7.56
C PRO A 92 7.07 -3.94 -7.73
N TYR A 93 6.73 -5.22 -7.72
CA TYR A 93 5.36 -5.70 -7.89
C TYR A 93 4.52 -5.40 -6.65
N ILE A 94 5.06 -5.67 -5.47
CA ILE A 94 4.41 -5.38 -4.19
C ILE A 94 4.19 -3.87 -4.03
N VAL A 95 5.21 -3.06 -4.28
CA VAL A 95 5.15 -1.59 -4.22
C VAL A 95 4.12 -1.03 -5.19
N ASN A 96 4.06 -1.56 -6.42
CA ASN A 96 3.06 -1.18 -7.41
C ASN A 96 1.65 -1.55 -6.96
N TYR A 97 1.47 -2.74 -6.38
CA TYR A 97 0.17 -3.16 -5.87
C TYR A 97 -0.32 -2.26 -4.72
N PHE A 98 0.55 -1.93 -3.75
CA PHE A 98 0.22 -0.96 -2.70
C PHE A 98 -0.17 0.41 -3.26
N THR A 99 0.54 0.86 -4.28
CA THR A 99 0.22 2.12 -4.96
C THR A 99 -1.15 2.05 -5.63
N PHE A 100 -1.44 0.94 -6.30
CA PHE A 100 -2.73 0.66 -6.93
C PHE A 100 -3.88 0.66 -5.90
N VAL A 101 -3.75 -0.10 -4.82
CA VAL A 101 -4.73 -0.16 -3.73
C VAL A 101 -5.01 1.24 -3.18
N LYS A 102 -3.96 2.02 -2.92
CA LYS A 102 -4.10 3.38 -2.39
C LYS A 102 -4.87 4.32 -3.33
N GLN A 103 -4.65 4.18 -4.63
CA GLN A 103 -5.31 4.98 -5.66
C GLN A 103 -6.76 4.55 -5.92
N ASN A 104 -7.07 3.29 -5.70
CA ASN A 104 -8.35 2.67 -6.05
C ASN A 104 -9.16 2.19 -4.83
N LYS A 105 -8.83 2.61 -3.62
CA LYS A 105 -9.44 2.15 -2.35
C LYS A 105 -10.98 2.17 -2.33
N ARG A 106 -11.61 3.01 -3.17
CA ARG A 106 -13.08 3.15 -3.23
C ARG A 106 -13.74 2.26 -4.30
N LYS A 107 -12.95 1.54 -5.09
CA LYS A 107 -13.49 0.64 -6.12
C LYS A 107 -13.82 -0.71 -5.49
N ASN A 108 -14.95 -1.27 -5.87
CA ASN A 108 -15.32 -2.63 -5.48
C ASN A 108 -14.33 -3.65 -6.05
N GLY A 109 -14.03 -4.68 -5.28
CA GLY A 109 -13.12 -5.76 -5.68
C GLY A 109 -11.63 -5.45 -5.51
N VAL A 110 -11.27 -4.31 -4.92
CA VAL A 110 -9.88 -4.03 -4.56
C VAL A 110 -9.55 -4.75 -3.25
N CYS A 111 -8.70 -5.76 -3.35
CA CYS A 111 -8.17 -6.49 -2.21
C CYS A 111 -7.15 -5.61 -1.46
N GLU A 112 -7.37 -5.33 -0.19
CA GLU A 112 -6.40 -4.57 0.61
C GLU A 112 -5.13 -5.39 0.82
N MET A 113 -3.97 -4.69 0.92
CA MET A 113 -2.69 -5.35 1.17
C MET A 113 -2.03 -4.83 2.44
N ARG A 114 -1.39 -5.75 3.17
CA ARG A 114 -0.60 -5.48 4.38
C ARG A 114 0.76 -6.15 4.27
N LEU A 115 1.77 -5.57 4.90
CA LEU A 115 3.07 -6.18 5.07
C LEU A 115 3.17 -6.83 6.45
N LEU A 116 3.71 -8.04 6.50
CA LEU A 116 4.08 -8.72 7.74
C LEU A 116 5.59 -8.94 7.73
N ASP A 117 6.30 -8.23 8.60
CA ASP A 117 7.74 -8.36 8.77
C ASP A 117 8.04 -9.40 9.84
N ILE A 118 8.70 -10.47 9.47
CA ILE A 118 9.05 -11.55 10.41
C ILE A 118 10.14 -11.16 11.41
N GLU A 119 10.91 -10.12 11.12
CA GLU A 119 11.95 -9.64 12.06
C GLU A 119 11.36 -8.93 13.27
N ASN A 120 10.09 -8.55 13.19
CA ASN A 120 9.37 -8.08 14.36
C ASN A 120 9.17 -9.25 15.33
N SER A 121 9.70 -9.12 16.57
CA SER A 121 9.66 -10.16 17.60
C SER A 121 8.25 -10.70 17.90
N LYS A 122 7.21 -9.88 17.70
CA LYS A 122 5.81 -10.29 17.85
C LYS A 122 5.36 -11.22 16.74
N ASN A 123 5.98 -11.14 15.56
CA ASN A 123 5.63 -11.94 14.38
C ASN A 123 6.41 -13.25 14.32
N GLN A 124 7.52 -13.38 15.04
CA GLN A 124 8.32 -14.61 15.07
C GLN A 124 7.52 -15.84 15.53
N ARG A 125 6.43 -15.62 16.25
CA ARG A 125 5.55 -16.70 16.71
C ARG A 125 4.78 -17.39 15.57
N CYS A 126 4.66 -16.80 14.38
CA CYS A 126 4.06 -17.46 13.22
C CYS A 126 5.05 -18.33 12.45
N LEU A 127 6.32 -18.34 12.83
CA LEU A 127 7.30 -19.23 12.21
C LEU A 127 7.18 -20.67 12.72
N SER A 128 7.32 -21.64 11.82
CA SER A 128 7.21 -23.07 12.12
C SER A 128 8.23 -23.57 13.17
N THR A 129 9.32 -22.83 13.34
CA THR A 129 10.36 -23.09 14.35
C THR A 129 9.98 -22.65 15.76
N TYR A 130 8.87 -21.93 15.91
CA TYR A 130 8.43 -21.36 17.19
C TYR A 130 7.28 -22.18 17.77
N THR A 131 7.60 -23.12 18.67
CA THR A 131 6.58 -23.90 19.38
C THR A 131 6.01 -23.09 20.55
N THR A 132 4.77 -22.60 20.44
CA THR A 132 4.04 -22.00 21.56
C THR A 132 2.74 -22.72 21.83
N SER A 133 2.45 -22.92 23.10
CA SER A 133 1.23 -23.55 23.61
C SER A 133 0.04 -22.59 23.75
N SER A 134 0.01 -21.46 23.03
CA SER A 134 -1.09 -20.50 23.16
C SER A 134 -2.23 -20.80 22.22
N SER A 135 -3.46 -20.74 22.74
CA SER A 135 -4.73 -21.08 22.08
C SER A 135 -5.31 -20.00 21.17
N SER A 136 -4.52 -19.13 20.58
CA SER A 136 -5.01 -18.10 19.66
C SER A 136 -5.05 -18.63 18.22
N ARG A 137 -6.07 -18.22 17.42
CA ARG A 137 -6.32 -18.73 16.06
C ARG A 137 -5.13 -18.55 15.11
N TRP A 138 -4.31 -17.51 15.27
CA TRP A 138 -3.13 -17.29 14.48
C TRP A 138 -1.98 -18.25 14.79
N THR A 139 -2.03 -19.00 15.90
CA THR A 139 -1.05 -20.07 16.21
C THR A 139 -1.20 -21.28 15.31
N ASP A 140 -2.32 -21.41 14.60
CA ASP A 140 -2.56 -22.46 13.62
C ASP A 140 -2.01 -22.10 12.23
N PHE A 141 -1.53 -20.88 12.06
CA PHE A 141 -0.88 -20.41 10.84
C PHE A 141 0.62 -20.44 11.01
N TYR A 142 1.26 -21.40 10.38
CA TYR A 142 2.72 -21.56 10.43
C TYR A 142 3.35 -21.21 9.10
N VAL A 143 4.40 -20.42 9.16
CA VAL A 143 5.23 -20.03 8.02
C VAL A 143 6.57 -20.74 8.13
N ASP A 144 6.96 -21.46 7.09
CA ASP A 144 8.32 -21.95 6.95
C ASP A 144 9.23 -20.82 6.45
N GLU A 145 10.29 -20.50 7.19
CA GLU A 145 11.25 -19.46 6.83
C GLU A 145 11.85 -19.70 5.43
N ALA A 146 12.09 -20.94 5.05
CA ALA A 146 12.63 -21.30 3.74
C ALA A 146 11.67 -21.01 2.57
N SER A 147 10.37 -20.87 2.84
CA SER A 147 9.37 -20.52 1.82
C SER A 147 9.21 -19.02 1.60
N LEU A 148 9.82 -18.21 2.46
CA LEU A 148 9.74 -16.75 2.37
C LEU A 148 10.59 -16.17 1.22
N PRO A 149 10.21 -15.03 0.67
CA PRO A 149 8.96 -14.30 0.92
C PRO A 149 7.74 -15.00 0.33
N MET A 150 6.55 -14.79 0.93
CA MET A 150 5.30 -15.36 0.46
C MET A 150 4.17 -14.34 0.44
N LEU A 151 3.17 -14.59 -0.39
CA LEU A 151 1.92 -13.86 -0.42
C LEU A 151 0.81 -14.76 0.14
N VAL A 152 0.05 -14.26 1.10
CA VAL A 152 -1.15 -14.91 1.62
C VAL A 152 -2.36 -14.14 1.12
N TYR A 153 -3.27 -14.81 0.45
CA TYR A 153 -4.62 -14.32 0.21
C TYR A 153 -5.50 -14.78 1.37
N LEU A 154 -6.09 -13.85 2.08
CA LEU A 154 -6.96 -14.10 3.23
C LEU A 154 -8.35 -13.57 2.91
N SER A 155 -9.33 -14.44 2.89
CA SER A 155 -10.74 -14.07 2.79
C SER A 155 -11.40 -14.19 4.16
N VAL A 156 -12.05 -13.13 4.57
CA VAL A 156 -12.75 -12.99 5.85
C VAL A 156 -14.22 -12.77 5.57
N ALA A 157 -15.08 -13.67 6.02
CA ALA A 157 -16.52 -13.56 5.87
C ALA A 157 -17.19 -13.42 7.23
N ASP A 158 -18.10 -12.45 7.37
CA ASP A 158 -18.93 -12.31 8.57
C ASP A 158 -19.89 -13.51 8.71
N ALA A 159 -19.73 -14.25 9.79
CA ALA A 159 -20.60 -15.38 10.13
C ALA A 159 -21.79 -14.98 11.03
N GLY A 160 -21.93 -13.68 11.32
CA GLY A 160 -22.88 -13.14 12.28
C GLY A 160 -22.41 -13.24 13.73
N ASN A 161 -23.04 -12.49 14.62
CA ASN A 161 -22.72 -12.45 16.07
C ASN A 161 -21.26 -12.10 16.39
N ASN A 162 -20.63 -11.22 15.61
CA ASN A 162 -19.20 -10.87 15.73
C ASN A 162 -18.25 -12.07 15.56
N GLN A 163 -18.69 -13.09 14.84
CA GLN A 163 -17.84 -14.21 14.44
C GLN A 163 -17.46 -14.07 12.98
N TYR A 164 -16.22 -14.45 12.65
CA TYR A 164 -15.71 -14.42 11.29
C TYR A 164 -15.21 -15.81 10.89
N ASN A 165 -15.53 -16.20 9.66
CA ASN A 165 -14.96 -17.35 9.01
C ASN A 165 -13.75 -16.89 8.19
N TYR A 166 -12.66 -17.64 8.28
CA TYR A 166 -11.42 -17.33 7.60
C TYR A 166 -11.07 -18.47 6.65
N SER A 167 -10.70 -18.12 5.43
CA SER A 167 -10.02 -19.02 4.51
C SER A 167 -8.78 -18.31 3.96
N TYR A 168 -7.71 -19.06 3.72
CA TYR A 168 -6.50 -18.49 3.17
C TYR A 168 -5.84 -19.42 2.16
N GLU A 169 -5.15 -18.82 1.20
CA GLU A 169 -4.29 -19.47 0.22
C GLU A 169 -2.90 -18.84 0.28
N THR A 170 -1.88 -19.64 0.05
CA THR A 170 -0.48 -19.20 0.10
C THR A 170 0.19 -19.35 -1.25
N TYR A 171 0.92 -18.32 -1.66
CA TYR A 171 1.70 -18.29 -2.89
C TYR A 171 3.17 -18.11 -2.50
N THR A 172 3.99 -19.09 -2.83
CA THR A 172 5.41 -19.14 -2.45
C THR A 172 6.34 -19.02 -3.65
N SER A 173 5.87 -19.21 -4.87
CA SER A 173 6.70 -18.99 -6.06
C SER A 173 6.63 -17.52 -6.50
N GLU A 174 7.72 -17.03 -7.07
CA GLU A 174 7.79 -15.65 -7.60
C GLU A 174 6.77 -15.45 -8.73
N SER A 175 6.63 -16.44 -9.61
CA SER A 175 5.68 -16.41 -10.74
C SER A 175 4.23 -16.33 -10.27
N ASP A 176 3.86 -17.11 -9.25
CA ASP A 176 2.49 -17.16 -8.76
C ASP A 176 2.12 -15.85 -8.05
N ILE A 177 3.04 -15.31 -7.24
CA ILE A 177 2.86 -14.00 -6.58
C ILE A 177 2.64 -12.90 -7.63
N LYS A 178 3.50 -12.83 -8.65
CA LYS A 178 3.37 -11.85 -9.73
C LYS A 178 2.06 -12.01 -10.51
N SER A 179 1.70 -13.25 -10.84
CA SER A 179 0.46 -13.58 -11.53
C SER A 179 -0.77 -13.16 -10.71
N GLN A 180 -0.80 -13.51 -9.43
CA GLN A 180 -1.92 -13.21 -8.55
C GLN A 180 -2.14 -11.71 -8.40
N LEU A 181 -1.09 -10.92 -8.17
CA LEU A 181 -1.18 -9.48 -8.08
C LEU A 181 -1.63 -8.84 -9.39
N SER A 182 -1.10 -9.31 -10.52
CA SER A 182 -1.47 -8.81 -11.85
C SER A 182 -2.94 -9.11 -12.18
N THR A 183 -3.41 -10.30 -11.85
CA THR A 183 -4.82 -10.71 -12.03
C THR A 183 -5.74 -9.84 -11.18
N SER A 184 -5.40 -9.62 -9.92
CA SER A 184 -6.18 -8.76 -9.02
C SER A 184 -6.27 -7.31 -9.51
N ILE A 185 -5.19 -6.75 -10.06
CA ILE A 185 -5.23 -5.41 -10.67
C ILE A 185 -6.12 -5.42 -11.92
N SER A 186 -5.95 -6.43 -12.79
CA SER A 186 -6.67 -6.54 -14.07
C SER A 186 -8.17 -6.70 -13.87
N SER A 187 -8.60 -7.42 -12.85
CA SER A 187 -10.02 -7.60 -12.51
C SER A 187 -10.73 -6.28 -12.16
N VAL A 188 -10.01 -5.34 -11.57
CA VAL A 188 -10.54 -4.04 -11.16
C VAL A 188 -10.45 -3.01 -12.29
N VAL A 189 -9.40 -3.06 -13.10
CA VAL A 189 -9.14 -2.07 -14.17
C VAL A 189 -9.78 -2.47 -15.48
N GLY A 190 -10.10 -3.76 -15.68
CA GLY A 190 -10.69 -4.28 -16.92
C GLY A 190 -9.70 -4.36 -18.09
N VAL A 191 -8.39 -4.19 -17.84
CA VAL A 191 -7.32 -4.26 -18.84
C VAL A 191 -6.19 -5.11 -18.29
N ALA A 192 -5.55 -5.94 -19.13
CA ALA A 192 -4.39 -6.72 -18.72
C ALA A 192 -3.29 -5.79 -18.17
N TYR A 193 -2.92 -6.00 -16.91
CA TYR A 193 -1.89 -5.21 -16.26
C TYR A 193 -0.50 -5.72 -16.65
N ILE A 194 0.28 -4.85 -17.25
CA ILE A 194 1.69 -5.09 -17.54
C ILE A 194 2.49 -4.24 -16.57
N PRO A 195 3.24 -4.83 -15.63
CA PRO A 195 4.07 -4.05 -14.70
C PRO A 195 5.12 -3.26 -15.45
N LEU A 196 5.28 -2.00 -15.08
CA LEU A 196 6.34 -1.15 -15.62
C LEU A 196 7.70 -1.75 -15.22
N LYS A 197 8.50 -2.15 -16.21
CA LYS A 197 9.91 -2.49 -15.97
C LYS A 197 10.60 -1.30 -15.29
N LYS A 198 11.48 -1.57 -14.30
CA LYS A 198 12.41 -0.54 -13.81
C LYS A 198 13.20 -0.02 -15.00
N GLU A 199 13.02 1.25 -15.33
CA GLU A 199 13.87 2.01 -16.28
C GLU A 199 15.24 2.26 -15.65
N ASN A 200 16.05 1.25 -15.40
CA ASN A 200 17.44 1.42 -14.97
C ASN A 200 18.25 0.17 -15.32
N GLU A 201 18.34 -0.15 -16.61
CA GLU A 201 19.41 -0.99 -17.14
C GLU A 201 19.89 -0.41 -18.47
N TYR A 202 20.41 0.80 -18.42
CA TYR A 202 21.33 1.31 -19.44
C TYR A 202 22.41 2.15 -18.72
N CYS A 203 23.48 1.49 -18.34
CA CYS A 203 24.85 2.00 -18.33
C CYS A 203 25.80 0.84 -18.50
#